data_6bbf657ae057dc90b48c4868ff316509
#
_entry.id   6bbf657ae057dc90b48c4868ff316509
#
_cell.length_a   1.000
_cell.length_b   1.000
_cell.length_c   1.000
_cell.angle_alpha   90.00
_cell.angle_beta   90.00
_cell.angle_gamma   90.00
#
_symmetry.space_group_name_H-M   'P 1'
#
loop_
_entity.id
_entity.type
_entity.pdbx_description
1 polymer ?
#
loop_
_entity_poly.entity_id
_entity_poly.type
_entity_poly.pdbx_seq_one_letter_code
_entity_poly.pdbx_strand_id
1 'polypeptide(L)'
;MFMRKIFLVLLTFIFAISCNKDSTQDWSGMEYFEFRISGKVTDVSGSPINGITVSASGSTVKTGNDGTYRLEGQGASKTSLTVSFSDMDGAENGGIYFGATRNVNLDYVEGKHGPFLGLFTKSGVDVTLVMGLTPVPDFGTTVQ
;
A
#
# COMPACT_ATOMS: atom_id res chain seq x y z
N MET A 1 22.39 -5.81 72.31
CA MET A 1 21.82 -4.85 71.39
C MET A 1 22.16 -5.33 69.97
N PHE A 2 21.25 -6.02 69.34
CA PHE A 2 21.45 -6.55 67.99
C PHE A 2 20.78 -5.65 66.98
N MET A 3 21.57 -4.87 66.25
CA MET A 3 21.09 -4.16 65.07
C MET A 3 20.98 -5.14 63.89
N ARG A 4 19.76 -5.63 63.64
CA ARG A 4 19.48 -6.42 62.43
C ARG A 4 19.38 -5.44 61.25
N LYS A 5 20.45 -5.45 60.43
CA LYS A 5 20.42 -4.80 59.13
C LYS A 5 19.49 -5.59 58.19
N ILE A 6 18.32 -5.07 57.98
CA ILE A 6 17.42 -5.57 56.97
C ILE A 6 17.97 -5.09 55.61
N PHE A 7 18.57 -6.00 54.86
CA PHE A 7 18.94 -5.80 53.47
C PHE A 7 17.66 -5.85 52.65
N LEU A 8 17.13 -4.68 52.30
CA LEU A 8 16.02 -4.56 51.38
C LEU A 8 16.59 -4.75 49.99
N VAL A 9 16.50 -5.99 49.45
CA VAL A 9 16.81 -6.28 48.06
C VAL A 9 15.64 -5.75 47.23
N LEU A 10 15.85 -4.54 46.72
CA LEU A 10 14.95 -3.94 45.72
C LEU A 10 15.19 -4.66 44.38
N LEU A 11 14.39 -5.69 44.15
CA LEU A 11 14.35 -6.41 42.87
C LEU A 11 13.68 -5.48 41.83
N THR A 12 14.48 -4.66 41.19
CA THR A 12 14.02 -3.89 40.02
C THR A 12 13.73 -4.86 38.88
N PHE A 13 12.45 -5.18 38.72
CA PHE A 13 11.97 -5.80 37.50
C PHE A 13 12.14 -4.79 36.35
N ILE A 14 13.22 -4.94 35.64
CA ILE A 14 13.36 -4.29 34.33
C ILE A 14 12.44 -5.03 33.39
N PHE A 15 11.25 -4.49 33.17
CA PHE A 15 10.43 -4.86 32.03
C PHE A 15 11.21 -4.42 30.78
N ALA A 16 11.96 -5.35 30.20
CA ALA A 16 12.39 -5.20 28.84
C ALA A 16 11.13 -5.18 27.98
N ILE A 17 10.67 -3.98 27.64
CA ILE A 17 9.71 -3.77 26.56
C ILE A 17 10.47 -4.22 25.30
N SER A 18 10.30 -5.48 24.96
CA SER A 18 10.67 -5.98 23.66
C SER A 18 9.76 -5.25 22.66
N CYS A 19 10.25 -4.12 22.18
CA CYS A 19 9.69 -3.48 21.00
C CYS A 19 9.91 -4.49 19.87
N ASN A 20 8.91 -5.29 19.57
CA ASN A 20 8.85 -6.02 18.32
C ASN A 20 8.89 -4.94 17.23
N LYS A 21 10.07 -4.69 16.74
CA LYS A 21 10.28 -3.98 15.50
C LYS A 21 9.70 -4.89 14.43
N ASP A 22 8.43 -4.62 14.08
CA ASP A 22 7.78 -5.28 12.97
C ASP A 22 8.73 -5.33 11.78
N SER A 23 8.99 -6.56 11.36
CA SER A 23 9.46 -7.02 10.07
C SER A 23 9.94 -5.91 9.11
N THR A 24 10.98 -5.20 9.48
CA THR A 24 11.87 -4.66 8.45
C THR A 24 12.45 -5.88 7.75
N GLN A 25 11.99 -6.18 6.55
CA GLN A 25 12.65 -7.17 5.71
C GLN A 25 14.14 -6.84 5.73
N ASP A 26 14.92 -7.78 6.24
CA ASP A 26 16.38 -7.65 6.27
C ASP A 26 16.88 -7.75 4.82
N TRP A 27 17.11 -6.59 4.21
CA TRP A 27 17.71 -6.46 2.89
C TRP A 27 19.24 -6.57 2.92
N SER A 28 19.82 -7.16 3.98
CA SER A 28 21.27 -7.34 4.14
C SER A 28 21.87 -7.98 2.89
N GLY A 29 22.55 -7.17 2.09
CA GLY A 29 23.24 -7.60 0.87
C GLY A 29 22.42 -7.63 -0.40
N MET A 30 21.11 -7.31 -0.38
CA MET A 30 20.29 -7.14 -1.59
C MET A 30 20.19 -5.67 -1.95
N GLU A 31 20.29 -5.35 -3.22
CA GLU A 31 20.01 -4.02 -3.72
C GLU A 31 18.51 -3.71 -3.60
N TYR A 32 18.16 -2.54 -3.09
CA TYR A 32 16.79 -2.07 -2.97
C TYR A 32 16.68 -0.58 -3.29
N PHE A 33 15.48 -0.13 -3.62
CA PHE A 33 15.17 1.27 -3.83
C PHE A 33 13.86 1.64 -3.12
N GLU A 34 13.69 2.92 -2.82
CA GLU A 34 12.42 3.46 -2.37
C GLU A 34 11.68 4.05 -3.56
N PHE A 35 10.35 3.96 -3.54
CA PHE A 35 9.54 4.55 -4.58
C PHE A 35 8.37 5.37 -4.04
N ARG A 36 7.97 6.36 -4.82
CA ARG A 36 6.75 7.15 -4.64
C ARG A 36 6.04 7.26 -5.97
N ILE A 37 4.82 6.78 -6.02
CA ILE A 37 3.95 6.82 -7.21
C ILE A 37 2.69 7.58 -6.84
N SER A 38 2.27 8.51 -7.68
CA SER A 38 1.02 9.24 -7.47
C SER A 38 0.25 9.41 -8.77
N GLY A 39 -1.07 9.48 -8.64
CA GLY A 39 -1.98 9.64 -9.76
C GLY A 39 -3.42 9.75 -9.31
N LYS A 40 -4.31 9.61 -10.26
CA LYS A 40 -5.76 9.69 -10.06
C LYS A 40 -6.46 8.51 -10.73
N VAL A 41 -7.48 7.99 -10.07
CA VAL A 41 -8.37 6.97 -10.62
C VAL A 41 -9.72 7.58 -10.90
N THR A 42 -10.21 7.42 -12.14
CA THR A 42 -11.49 7.92 -12.60
C THR A 42 -12.29 6.82 -13.27
N ASP A 43 -13.59 7.04 -13.42
CA ASP A 43 -14.43 6.26 -14.30
C ASP A 43 -14.35 6.78 -15.75
N VAL A 44 -15.09 6.15 -16.65
CA VAL A 44 -15.12 6.53 -18.07
C VAL A 44 -15.75 7.90 -18.35
N SER A 45 -16.47 8.47 -17.40
CA SER A 45 -17.01 9.84 -17.47
C SER A 45 -16.04 10.89 -16.95
N GLY A 46 -14.88 10.46 -16.37
CA GLY A 46 -13.91 11.33 -15.74
C GLY A 46 -14.18 11.63 -14.27
N SER A 47 -15.22 11.01 -13.69
CA SER A 47 -15.54 11.18 -12.28
C SER A 47 -14.52 10.42 -11.41
N PRO A 48 -14.07 10.99 -10.29
CA PRO A 48 -13.11 10.34 -9.41
C PRO A 48 -13.74 9.13 -8.71
N ILE A 49 -12.95 8.06 -8.51
CA ILE A 49 -13.39 6.88 -7.80
C ILE A 49 -12.63 6.80 -6.48
N ASN A 50 -13.39 6.81 -5.37
CA ASN A 50 -12.90 6.59 -4.02
C ASN A 50 -12.74 5.09 -3.72
N GLY A 51 -11.86 4.73 -2.80
CA GLY A 51 -11.77 3.37 -2.24
C GLY A 51 -11.05 2.34 -3.10
N ILE A 52 -10.57 2.69 -4.29
CA ILE A 52 -9.79 1.77 -5.14
C ILE A 52 -8.47 1.45 -4.47
N THR A 53 -8.20 0.18 -4.29
CA THR A 53 -6.95 -0.33 -3.76
C THR A 53 -5.87 -0.27 -4.83
N VAL A 54 -4.82 0.50 -4.58
CA VAL A 54 -3.65 0.62 -5.45
C VAL A 54 -2.48 -0.08 -4.78
N SER A 55 -1.82 -0.98 -5.48
CA SER A 55 -0.73 -1.79 -4.92
C SER A 55 0.45 -1.95 -5.87
N ALA A 56 1.65 -1.98 -5.32
CA ALA A 56 2.89 -2.32 -6.03
C ALA A 56 3.94 -2.81 -5.02
N SER A 57 4.71 -3.83 -5.39
CA SER A 57 5.84 -4.34 -4.58
C SER A 57 5.49 -4.60 -3.10
N GLY A 58 4.28 -5.10 -2.81
CA GLY A 58 3.82 -5.38 -1.45
C GLY A 58 3.27 -4.17 -0.69
N SER A 59 3.42 -2.95 -1.21
CA SER A 59 2.80 -1.75 -0.64
C SER A 59 1.40 -1.52 -1.19
N THR A 60 0.52 -0.95 -0.38
CA THR A 60 -0.89 -0.74 -0.72
C THR A 60 -1.40 0.58 -0.16
N VAL A 61 -2.26 1.26 -0.93
CA VAL A 61 -3.00 2.46 -0.52
C VAL A 61 -4.38 2.45 -1.16
N LYS A 62 -5.33 3.20 -0.61
CA LYS A 62 -6.65 3.45 -1.23
C LYS A 62 -6.74 4.86 -1.80
N THR A 63 -7.49 5.01 -2.89
CA THR A 63 -7.81 6.34 -3.42
C THR A 63 -8.72 7.11 -2.47
N GLY A 64 -8.51 8.42 -2.42
CA GLY A 64 -9.36 9.35 -1.66
C GLY A 64 -10.64 9.74 -2.40
N ASN A 65 -11.44 10.61 -1.79
CA ASN A 65 -12.71 11.08 -2.34
C ASN A 65 -12.56 11.81 -3.69
N ASP A 66 -11.41 12.37 -3.95
CA ASP A 66 -11.04 13.03 -5.21
C ASP A 66 -10.42 12.07 -6.23
N GLY A 67 -10.37 10.77 -5.92
CA GLY A 67 -9.77 9.73 -6.72
C GLY A 67 -8.23 9.70 -6.69
N THR A 68 -7.59 10.62 -5.99
CA THR A 68 -6.12 10.67 -5.93
C THR A 68 -5.54 9.62 -5.00
N TYR A 69 -4.31 9.21 -5.28
CA TYR A 69 -3.54 8.30 -4.44
C TYR A 69 -2.05 8.68 -4.42
N ARG A 70 -1.37 8.27 -3.36
CA ARG A 70 0.08 8.30 -3.23
C ARG A 70 0.54 6.99 -2.61
N LEU A 71 1.19 6.17 -3.42
CA LEU A 71 1.73 4.87 -3.03
C LEU A 71 3.23 5.01 -2.79
N GLU A 72 3.68 4.61 -1.61
CA GLU A 72 5.08 4.62 -1.22
C GLU A 72 5.50 3.22 -0.77
N GLY A 73 6.75 2.85 -1.06
CA GLY A 73 7.24 1.54 -0.67
C GLY A 73 8.68 1.32 -1.08
N GLN A 74 9.08 0.05 -0.98
CA GLN A 74 10.40 -0.41 -1.37
C GLN A 74 10.30 -1.48 -2.44
N GLY A 75 11.29 -1.52 -3.33
CA GLY A 75 11.41 -2.52 -4.38
C GLY A 75 12.83 -3.05 -4.46
N ALA A 76 12.99 -4.25 -5.03
CA ALA A 76 14.28 -4.92 -5.21
C ALA A 76 14.73 -4.82 -6.67
N SER A 77 15.92 -4.30 -6.89
CA SER A 77 16.73 -4.30 -8.13
C SER A 77 16.03 -3.99 -9.48
N LYS A 78 14.89 -3.28 -9.49
CA LYS A 78 14.19 -2.85 -10.71
C LYS A 78 13.62 -1.45 -10.55
N THR A 79 13.83 -0.61 -11.55
CA THR A 79 13.29 0.75 -11.61
C THR A 79 11.94 0.85 -12.33
N SER A 80 11.37 -0.29 -12.69
CA SER A 80 10.00 -0.38 -13.21
C SER A 80 9.15 -1.25 -12.30
N LEU A 81 7.93 -0.83 -12.02
CA LEU A 81 6.98 -1.53 -11.18
C LEU A 81 5.67 -1.78 -11.92
N THR A 82 5.06 -2.93 -11.66
CA THR A 82 3.67 -3.17 -11.99
C THR A 82 2.80 -2.62 -10.87
N VAL A 83 1.97 -1.64 -11.17
CA VAL A 83 0.97 -1.06 -10.27
C VAL A 83 -0.38 -1.67 -10.60
N SER A 84 -1.03 -2.25 -9.60
CA SER A 84 -2.36 -2.86 -9.72
C SER A 84 -3.40 -1.99 -9.06
N PHE A 85 -4.55 -1.88 -9.70
CA PHE A 85 -5.72 -1.14 -9.24
C PHE A 85 -6.88 -2.12 -9.10
N SER A 86 -7.45 -2.25 -7.92
CA SER A 86 -8.50 -3.22 -7.62
C SER A 86 -9.61 -2.58 -6.80
N ASP A 87 -10.82 -2.83 -7.21
CA ASP A 87 -11.98 -2.53 -6.40
C ASP A 87 -12.19 -3.69 -5.42
N MET A 88 -12.08 -3.42 -4.14
CA MET A 88 -12.13 -4.41 -3.07
C MET A 88 -13.34 -4.21 -2.14
N ASP A 89 -14.13 -3.16 -2.36
CA ASP A 89 -15.28 -2.82 -1.52
C ASP A 89 -16.63 -3.13 -2.18
N GLY A 90 -16.60 -3.71 -3.38
CA GLY A 90 -17.79 -4.17 -4.09
C GLY A 90 -18.62 -3.00 -4.61
N ALA A 91 -19.92 -2.95 -4.23
CA ALA A 91 -20.83 -1.93 -4.72
C ALA A 91 -20.72 -0.58 -3.99
N GLU A 92 -19.85 -0.46 -3.00
CA GLU A 92 -19.60 0.79 -2.30
C GLU A 92 -18.89 1.80 -3.23
N ASN A 93 -18.88 3.07 -2.86
CA ASN A 93 -18.18 4.14 -3.58
C ASN A 93 -18.50 4.29 -5.08
N GLY A 94 -19.73 3.97 -5.46
CA GLY A 94 -20.26 4.27 -6.79
C GLY A 94 -20.38 3.10 -7.74
N GLY A 95 -20.09 1.88 -7.32
CA GLY A 95 -20.29 0.67 -8.10
C GLY A 95 -19.08 -0.25 -8.14
N ILE A 96 -19.22 -1.38 -8.79
CA ILE A 96 -18.15 -2.38 -8.95
C ILE A 96 -17.34 -2.04 -10.20
N TYR A 97 -16.03 -1.90 -10.05
CA TYR A 97 -15.12 -1.58 -11.14
C TYR A 97 -14.19 -2.76 -11.48
N PHE A 98 -13.95 -2.96 -12.77
CA PHE A 98 -12.93 -3.91 -13.20
C PHE A 98 -11.54 -3.41 -12.85
N GLY A 99 -10.71 -4.30 -12.30
CA GLY A 99 -9.32 -3.99 -11.99
C GLY A 99 -8.48 -3.70 -13.24
N ALA A 100 -7.40 -2.95 -13.04
CA ALA A 100 -6.43 -2.62 -14.06
C ALA A 100 -5.01 -2.76 -13.55
N THR A 101 -4.05 -2.88 -14.47
CA THR A 101 -2.62 -2.85 -14.16
C THR A 101 -1.90 -1.87 -15.07
N ARG A 102 -0.80 -1.28 -14.56
CA ARG A 102 0.10 -0.40 -15.30
C ARG A 102 1.54 -0.77 -15.01
N ASN A 103 2.36 -0.91 -16.05
CA ASN A 103 3.80 -0.96 -15.88
C ASN A 103 4.33 0.47 -15.86
N VAL A 104 4.97 0.84 -14.77
CA VAL A 104 5.42 2.20 -14.49
C VAL A 104 6.94 2.23 -14.45
N ASN A 105 7.55 3.00 -15.34
CA ASN A 105 8.97 3.31 -15.27
C ASN A 105 9.15 4.48 -14.31
N LEU A 106 10.01 4.28 -13.33
CA LEU A 106 10.27 5.26 -12.28
C LEU A 106 11.45 6.14 -12.67
N ASP A 107 11.39 7.41 -12.27
CA ASP A 107 12.45 8.38 -12.46
C ASP A 107 13.31 8.48 -11.21
N TYR A 108 14.64 8.34 -11.34
CA TYR A 108 15.57 8.48 -10.22
C TYR A 108 15.57 9.93 -9.70
N VAL A 109 15.59 10.08 -8.38
CA VAL A 109 15.66 11.38 -7.72
C VAL A 109 17.03 11.56 -7.06
N GLU A 110 17.34 10.74 -6.03
CA GLU A 110 18.55 10.94 -5.23
C GLU A 110 18.87 9.73 -4.32
N GLY A 111 19.99 9.80 -3.61
CA GLY A 111 20.24 9.02 -2.40
C GLY A 111 20.96 7.69 -2.59
N LYS A 112 21.54 7.40 -3.78
CA LYS A 112 22.25 6.13 -3.99
C LYS A 112 23.47 5.99 -3.08
N HIS A 113 23.49 4.93 -2.24
CA HIS A 113 24.64 4.57 -1.39
C HIS A 113 24.59 3.09 -0.97
N GLY A 114 25.70 2.39 -1.05
CA GLY A 114 25.75 0.95 -0.72
C GLY A 114 24.70 0.13 -1.49
N PRO A 115 23.95 -0.73 -0.84
CA PRO A 115 22.88 -1.51 -1.46
C PRO A 115 21.61 -0.69 -1.76
N PHE A 116 21.49 0.52 -1.23
CA PHE A 116 20.38 1.41 -1.52
C PHE A 116 20.56 2.10 -2.87
N LEU A 117 19.70 1.78 -3.82
CA LEU A 117 19.75 2.32 -5.18
C LEU A 117 19.24 3.77 -5.29
N GLY A 118 18.56 4.26 -4.26
CA GLY A 118 18.03 5.60 -4.17
C GLY A 118 16.51 5.68 -4.13
N LEU A 119 16.02 6.91 -4.11
CA LEU A 119 14.62 7.25 -4.23
C LEU A 119 14.24 7.41 -5.71
N PHE A 120 13.15 6.77 -6.09
CA PHE A 120 12.57 6.86 -7.42
C PHE A 120 11.12 7.35 -7.33
N THR A 121 10.68 8.15 -8.27
CA THR A 121 9.32 8.70 -8.26
C THR A 121 8.64 8.59 -9.62
N LYS A 122 7.31 8.56 -9.60
CA LYS A 122 6.49 8.79 -10.79
C LYS A 122 5.18 9.46 -10.38
N SER A 123 4.88 10.58 -11.00
CA SER A 123 3.59 11.27 -10.87
C SER A 123 2.77 11.13 -12.13
N GLY A 124 1.46 11.40 -12.03
CA GLY A 124 0.56 11.35 -13.19
C GLY A 124 0.29 9.92 -13.69
N VAL A 125 0.39 8.92 -12.81
CA VAL A 125 0.00 7.54 -13.14
C VAL A 125 -1.52 7.43 -12.98
N ASP A 126 -2.23 8.01 -13.94
CA ASP A 126 -3.68 8.07 -13.94
C ASP A 126 -4.28 6.84 -14.61
N VAL A 127 -5.40 6.38 -14.09
CA VAL A 127 -6.10 5.20 -14.59
C VAL A 127 -7.60 5.48 -14.68
N THR A 128 -8.18 5.07 -15.80
CA THR A 128 -9.64 5.03 -15.96
C THR A 128 -10.11 3.59 -15.80
N LEU A 129 -11.04 3.35 -14.87
CA LEU A 129 -11.65 2.05 -14.65
C LEU A 129 -13.03 1.99 -15.30
N VAL A 130 -13.38 0.80 -15.75
CA VAL A 130 -14.69 0.52 -16.34
C VAL A 130 -15.55 -0.14 -15.26
N MET A 131 -16.79 0.36 -15.12
CA MET A 131 -17.76 -0.25 -14.22
C MET A 131 -18.19 -1.62 -14.76
N GLY A 132 -18.14 -2.63 -13.90
CA GLY A 132 -18.73 -3.93 -14.18
C GLY A 132 -20.25 -3.85 -14.15
N LEU A 133 -20.90 -4.50 -15.09
CA LEU A 133 -22.35 -4.67 -15.03
C LEU A 133 -22.64 -5.61 -13.84
N THR A 134 -23.42 -5.14 -12.87
CA THR A 134 -24.05 -6.05 -11.90
C THR A 134 -24.94 -7.00 -12.69
N PRO A 135 -24.86 -8.32 -12.49
CA PRO A 135 -25.83 -9.22 -13.08
C PRO A 135 -27.23 -8.74 -12.66
N VAL A 136 -28.08 -8.41 -13.61
CA VAL A 136 -29.48 -8.15 -13.33
C VAL A 136 -30.03 -9.45 -12.72
N PRO A 137 -30.60 -9.42 -11.50
CA PRO A 137 -31.22 -10.61 -10.96
C PRO A 137 -32.27 -11.08 -11.97
N ASP A 138 -32.14 -12.32 -12.41
CA ASP A 138 -33.13 -12.95 -13.27
C ASP A 138 -34.42 -13.10 -12.44
N PHE A 139 -35.30 -12.14 -12.59
CA PHE A 139 -36.68 -12.26 -12.11
C PHE A 139 -37.33 -13.28 -13.03
N GLY A 140 -37.15 -14.58 -12.73
CA GLY A 140 -37.71 -15.68 -13.48
C GLY A 140 -39.12 -15.36 -13.92
N THR A 141 -39.29 -15.19 -15.21
CA THR A 141 -40.58 -15.07 -15.86
C THR A 141 -41.27 -16.41 -15.67
N THR A 142 -42.13 -16.52 -14.67
CA THR A 142 -43.05 -17.63 -14.56
C THR A 142 -44.08 -17.43 -15.68
N VAL A 143 -43.84 -18.10 -16.81
CA VAL A 143 -44.84 -18.21 -17.87
C VAL A 143 -45.84 -19.24 -17.36
N GLN A 144 -47.09 -18.78 -17.10
CA GLN A 144 -48.24 -19.65 -16.91
C GLN A 144 -48.79 -20.07 -18.28
#